data_2a66ea5122cc8054896218703929bf4d
#
_entry.id   2a66ea5122cc8054896218703929bf4d
#
_cell.length_a   1.000
_cell.length_b   1.000
_cell.length_c   1.000
_cell.angle_alpha   90.00
_cell.angle_beta   90.00
_cell.angle_gamma   90.00
#
_symmetry.space_group_name_H-M   'P 1'
#
loop_
_entity.id
_entity.type
_entity.pdbx_description
1 polymer ?
#
loop_
_entity_poly.entity_id
_entity_poly.type
_entity_poly.pdbx_seq_one_letter_code
_entity_poly.pdbx_strand_id
1 'polypeptide(L)'
;MNKPYNKGDDYEEKIFQICEKKKILARNFNRAGASDQSDIKILHQGKEFNVEIKADENADYGQKYLKWEIKKGWQWVKDDNVTKMYNRMKIIENYINKNFIPKKFTKKKSEITNKDKRFDQINFEKPEINIPLYTLFEYYLEKNCYYIQLEN
;
A
#
# COMPACT_ATOMS: atom_id res chain seq x y z
N MET A 1 -24.23 -2.55 -10.65
CA MET A 1 -23.22 -1.46 -10.64
C MET A 1 -21.92 -2.07 -11.13
N ASN A 2 -21.35 -1.57 -12.23
CA ASN A 2 -20.05 -2.06 -12.71
C ASN A 2 -18.99 -1.63 -11.70
N LYS A 3 -18.20 -2.60 -11.22
CA LYS A 3 -17.01 -2.32 -10.39
C LYS A 3 -16.09 -1.40 -11.22
N PRO A 4 -15.56 -0.29 -10.68
CA PRO A 4 -14.62 0.53 -11.44
C PRO A 4 -13.42 -0.35 -11.86
N TYR A 5 -12.94 -0.12 -13.10
CA TYR A 5 -11.78 -0.82 -13.64
C TYR A 5 -10.56 -0.62 -12.72
N ASN A 6 -9.90 -1.71 -12.38
CA ASN A 6 -8.67 -1.71 -11.58
C ASN A 6 -7.61 -2.57 -12.27
N LYS A 7 -6.60 -1.94 -12.83
CA LYS A 7 -5.48 -2.60 -13.52
C LYS A 7 -4.77 -3.62 -12.62
N GLY A 8 -4.64 -3.32 -11.33
CA GLY A 8 -4.05 -4.23 -10.35
C GLY A 8 -4.82 -5.53 -10.23
N ASP A 9 -6.14 -5.45 -10.05
CA ASP A 9 -7.02 -6.64 -9.92
C ASP A 9 -6.94 -7.53 -11.18
N ASP A 10 -6.88 -6.91 -12.38
CA ASP A 10 -6.80 -7.66 -13.64
C ASP A 10 -5.45 -8.37 -13.80
N TYR A 11 -4.36 -7.72 -13.41
CA TYR A 11 -3.04 -8.33 -13.47
C TYR A 11 -2.88 -9.48 -12.47
N GLU A 12 -3.35 -9.29 -11.24
CA GLU A 12 -3.40 -10.34 -10.23
C GLU A 12 -4.18 -11.55 -10.74
N GLU A 13 -5.37 -11.34 -11.36
CA GLU A 13 -6.18 -12.41 -11.95
C GLU A 13 -5.42 -13.14 -13.05
N LYS A 14 -4.76 -12.42 -13.95
CA LYS A 14 -3.95 -12.98 -15.03
C LYS A 14 -2.84 -13.90 -14.49
N ILE A 15 -2.11 -13.45 -13.47
CA ILE A 15 -1.04 -14.25 -12.86
C ILE A 15 -1.63 -15.47 -12.12
N PHE A 16 -2.73 -15.30 -11.40
CA PHE A 16 -3.44 -16.41 -10.76
C PHE A 16 -3.80 -17.50 -11.76
N GLN A 17 -4.45 -17.16 -12.90
CA GLN A 17 -4.82 -18.10 -13.94
C GLN A 17 -3.61 -18.81 -14.57
N ILE A 18 -2.49 -18.10 -14.76
CA ILE A 18 -1.24 -18.70 -15.23
C ILE A 18 -0.75 -19.75 -14.23
N CYS A 19 -0.73 -19.44 -12.94
CA CYS A 19 -0.29 -20.35 -11.89
C CYS A 19 -1.23 -21.57 -11.76
N GLU A 20 -2.52 -21.37 -11.89
CA GLU A 20 -3.52 -22.44 -11.90
C GLU A 20 -3.33 -23.38 -13.10
N LYS A 21 -3.21 -22.83 -14.32
CA LYS A 21 -2.95 -23.60 -15.55
C LYS A 21 -1.64 -24.40 -15.46
N LYS A 22 -0.62 -23.85 -14.82
CA LYS A 22 0.67 -24.51 -14.58
C LYS A 22 0.61 -25.49 -13.39
N LYS A 23 -0.51 -25.57 -12.66
CA LYS A 23 -0.69 -26.42 -11.48
C LYS A 23 0.36 -26.16 -10.37
N ILE A 24 0.74 -24.90 -10.20
CA ILE A 24 1.71 -24.47 -9.20
C ILE A 24 1.09 -23.68 -8.04
N LEU A 25 -0.22 -23.48 -8.01
CA LEU A 25 -0.89 -22.90 -6.84
C LEU A 25 -0.83 -23.87 -5.65
N ALA A 26 -0.59 -23.35 -4.45
CA ALA A 26 -0.70 -24.13 -3.24
C ALA A 26 -2.13 -24.61 -3.02
N ARG A 27 -2.28 -25.81 -2.45
CA ARG A 27 -3.61 -26.38 -2.13
C ARG A 27 -4.31 -25.47 -1.12
N ASN A 28 -5.63 -25.27 -1.30
CA ASN A 28 -6.49 -24.47 -0.44
C ASN A 28 -6.13 -22.96 -0.36
N PHE A 29 -5.43 -22.44 -1.36
CA PHE A 29 -5.23 -21.01 -1.44
C PHE A 29 -6.52 -20.35 -1.98
N ASN A 30 -7.18 -19.55 -1.14
CA ASN A 30 -8.22 -18.63 -1.55
C ASN A 30 -7.61 -17.27 -1.73
N ARG A 31 -7.90 -16.61 -2.86
CA ARG A 31 -7.45 -15.27 -3.16
C ARG A 31 -7.81 -14.33 -2.01
N ALA A 32 -6.82 -13.75 -1.36
CA ALA A 32 -7.03 -12.80 -0.28
C ALA A 32 -7.44 -11.45 -0.90
N GLY A 33 -8.53 -10.87 -0.42
CA GLY A 33 -8.77 -9.44 -0.58
C GLY A 33 -7.72 -8.64 0.20
N ALA A 34 -7.80 -7.31 0.18
CA ALA A 34 -6.85 -6.35 0.79
C ALA A 34 -6.53 -6.61 2.29
N SER A 35 -5.91 -7.75 2.58
CA SER A 35 -5.51 -8.20 3.91
C SER A 35 -3.99 -8.22 4.02
N ASP A 36 -3.48 -8.46 5.23
CA ASP A 36 -2.05 -8.59 5.53
C ASP A 36 -1.40 -9.86 4.92
N GLN A 37 -2.09 -10.54 3.99
CA GLN A 37 -1.63 -11.75 3.31
C GLN A 37 -1.05 -11.42 1.92
N SER A 38 -0.20 -12.29 1.41
CA SER A 38 0.31 -12.22 0.03
C SER A 38 -0.80 -12.42 -1.00
N ASP A 39 -0.61 -11.91 -2.21
CA ASP A 39 -1.61 -11.96 -3.27
C ASP A 39 -1.83 -13.38 -3.78
N ILE A 40 -0.77 -14.19 -3.89
CA ILE A 40 -0.85 -15.62 -4.22
C ILE A 40 0.14 -16.46 -3.40
N LYS A 41 -0.14 -17.76 -3.34
CA LYS A 41 0.77 -18.76 -2.77
C LYS A 41 1.03 -19.85 -3.80
N ILE A 42 2.29 -20.07 -4.13
CA ILE A 42 2.71 -21.08 -5.08
C ILE A 42 3.40 -22.26 -4.39
N LEU A 43 3.30 -23.45 -4.99
CA LEU A 43 3.99 -24.66 -4.59
C LEU A 43 5.10 -24.96 -5.61
N HIS A 44 6.34 -25.00 -5.15
CA HIS A 44 7.48 -25.37 -5.98
C HIS A 44 8.40 -26.31 -5.22
N GLN A 45 8.74 -27.45 -5.81
CA GLN A 45 9.58 -28.49 -5.20
C GLN A 45 9.15 -28.89 -3.78
N GLY A 46 7.83 -29.01 -3.55
CA GLY A 46 7.26 -29.39 -2.25
C GLY A 46 7.27 -28.28 -1.19
N LYS A 47 7.70 -27.07 -1.53
CA LYS A 47 7.69 -25.91 -0.63
C LYS A 47 6.68 -24.87 -1.10
N GLU A 48 6.01 -24.24 -0.14
CA GLU A 48 5.07 -23.14 -0.41
C GLU A 48 5.80 -21.79 -0.32
N PHE A 49 5.50 -20.91 -1.27
CA PHE A 49 6.03 -19.56 -1.34
C PHE A 49 4.90 -18.56 -1.52
N ASN A 50 4.92 -17.52 -0.71
CA ASN A 50 4.05 -16.36 -0.87
C ASN A 50 4.67 -15.43 -1.92
N VAL A 51 3.83 -14.92 -2.82
CA VAL A 51 4.22 -14.02 -3.89
C VAL A 51 3.31 -12.80 -3.85
N GLU A 52 3.90 -11.63 -3.86
CA GLU A 52 3.21 -10.35 -4.04
C GLU A 52 3.18 -10.00 -5.51
N ILE A 53 2.06 -9.47 -6.00
CA ILE A 53 1.86 -9.11 -7.40
C ILE A 53 1.66 -7.60 -7.50
N LYS A 54 2.42 -6.94 -8.36
CA LYS A 54 2.30 -5.52 -8.64
C LYS A 54 2.16 -5.29 -10.13
N ALA A 55 1.12 -4.57 -10.54
CA ALA A 55 0.81 -4.35 -11.94
C ALA A 55 1.83 -3.47 -12.66
N ASP A 56 2.50 -2.58 -11.93
CA ASP A 56 3.57 -1.72 -12.44
C ASP A 56 4.38 -1.10 -11.29
N GLU A 57 5.38 -0.30 -11.64
CA GLU A 57 6.23 0.41 -10.69
C GLU A 57 5.51 1.47 -9.84
N ASN A 58 4.34 1.94 -10.30
CA ASN A 58 3.50 2.91 -9.60
C ASN A 58 2.41 2.25 -8.75
N ALA A 59 2.43 0.92 -8.63
CA ALA A 59 1.44 0.19 -7.85
C ALA A 59 1.51 0.56 -6.37
N ASP A 60 0.34 0.69 -5.74
CA ASP A 60 0.23 1.01 -4.32
C ASP A 60 0.80 -0.12 -3.44
N TYR A 61 1.58 0.27 -2.43
CA TYR A 61 2.07 -0.63 -1.38
C TYR A 61 1.17 -0.66 -0.14
N GLY A 62 0.03 -0.02 -0.22
CA GLY A 62 -0.99 0.05 0.81
C GLY A 62 -1.41 1.50 1.12
N GLN A 63 -2.70 1.75 1.07
CA GLN A 63 -3.26 3.07 1.39
C GLN A 63 -3.60 3.16 2.86
N LYS A 64 -3.10 4.19 3.54
CA LYS A 64 -3.38 4.44 4.95
C LYS A 64 -3.77 5.90 5.17
N TYR A 65 -4.63 6.09 6.15
CA TYR A 65 -5.15 7.41 6.48
C TYR A 65 -4.41 7.99 7.68
N LEU A 66 -4.07 9.27 7.55
CA LEU A 66 -3.56 10.09 8.63
C LEU A 66 -4.67 10.90 9.27
N LYS A 67 -4.56 11.12 10.57
CA LYS A 67 -5.33 12.09 11.34
C LYS A 67 -4.38 13.07 12.00
N TRP A 68 -4.91 14.26 12.27
CA TRP A 68 -4.19 15.28 13.01
C TRP A 68 -4.94 15.63 14.30
N GLU A 69 -4.22 15.67 15.40
CA GLU A 69 -4.73 16.03 16.72
C GLU A 69 -3.86 17.15 17.33
N ILE A 70 -4.49 18.21 17.85
CA ILE A 70 -3.80 19.41 18.36
C ILE A 70 -2.64 19.10 19.30
N LYS A 71 -2.81 18.13 20.20
CA LYS A 71 -1.79 17.79 21.22
C LYS A 71 -0.81 16.71 20.79
N LYS A 72 -1.14 15.93 19.77
CA LYS A 72 -0.38 14.74 19.37
C LYS A 72 0.23 14.86 17.97
N GLY A 73 -0.20 15.86 17.19
CA GLY A 73 0.21 16.04 15.81
C GLY A 73 -0.34 14.94 14.87
N TRP A 74 0.43 14.60 13.86
CA TRP A 74 0.07 13.61 12.86
C TRP A 74 0.17 12.19 13.39
N GLN A 75 -0.85 11.38 13.13
CA GLN A 75 -0.93 9.98 13.54
C GLN A 75 -1.62 9.15 12.47
N TRP A 76 -1.28 7.86 12.41
CA TRP A 76 -2.06 6.90 11.65
C TRP A 76 -3.43 6.66 12.29
N VAL A 77 -4.46 6.52 11.46
CA VAL A 77 -5.83 6.22 11.94
C VAL A 77 -5.92 4.80 12.50
N LYS A 78 -5.15 3.87 11.91
CA LYS A 78 -5.08 2.47 12.36
C LYS A 78 -3.64 2.11 12.67
N ASP A 79 -3.45 1.21 13.63
CA ASP A 79 -2.18 0.56 13.91
C ASP A 79 -2.25 -0.88 13.34
N ASP A 80 -1.56 -1.10 12.23
CA ASP A 80 -1.46 -2.39 11.54
C ASP A 80 -0.05 -2.57 10.95
N ASN A 81 0.21 -3.71 10.30
CA ASN A 81 1.55 -4.01 9.80
C ASN A 81 2.06 -2.99 8.78
N VAL A 82 1.17 -2.44 7.93
CA VAL A 82 1.55 -1.40 6.96
C VAL A 82 1.95 -0.10 7.67
N THR A 83 1.19 0.34 8.67
CA THR A 83 1.53 1.55 9.42
C THR A 83 2.78 1.37 10.30
N LYS A 84 3.04 0.16 10.80
CA LYS A 84 4.31 -0.18 11.47
C LYS A 84 5.49 -0.07 10.50
N MET A 85 5.35 -0.60 9.27
CA MET A 85 6.34 -0.39 8.22
C MET A 85 6.55 1.10 7.93
N TYR A 86 5.47 1.88 7.76
CA TYR A 86 5.55 3.32 7.52
C TYR A 86 6.23 4.09 8.66
N ASN A 87 6.05 3.65 9.90
CA ASN A 87 6.78 4.22 11.05
C ASN A 87 8.28 3.89 10.98
N ARG A 88 8.66 2.67 10.60
CA ARG A 88 10.08 2.34 10.37
C ARG A 88 10.70 3.16 9.24
N MET A 89 9.96 3.41 8.18
CA MET A 89 10.35 4.30 7.08
C MET A 89 10.35 5.78 7.47
N LYS A 90 9.83 6.13 8.65
CA LYS A 90 9.68 7.51 9.12
C LYS A 90 8.88 8.38 8.14
N ILE A 91 7.80 7.83 7.56
CA ILE A 91 6.99 8.52 6.54
C ILE A 91 6.45 9.86 7.06
N ILE A 92 5.89 9.88 8.28
CA ILE A 92 5.38 11.12 8.88
C ILE A 92 6.50 12.15 9.07
N GLU A 93 7.70 11.70 9.42
CA GLU A 93 8.85 12.56 9.69
C GLU A 93 9.48 13.10 8.41
N ASN A 94 9.59 12.28 7.39
CA ASN A 94 10.41 12.57 6.23
C ASN A 94 9.60 13.04 5.04
N TYR A 95 8.36 12.54 4.88
CA TYR A 95 7.54 12.81 3.70
C TYR A 95 6.53 13.94 3.91
N ILE A 96 6.01 14.09 5.13
CA ILE A 96 4.95 15.04 5.40
C ILE A 96 5.56 16.35 5.92
N ASN A 97 5.03 17.48 5.47
CA ASN A 97 5.30 18.77 6.07
C ASN A 97 4.54 18.89 7.40
N LYS A 98 5.20 18.52 8.50
CA LYS A 98 4.58 18.46 9.84
C LYS A 98 4.02 19.80 10.32
N ASN A 99 4.60 20.91 9.83
CA ASN A 99 4.20 22.26 10.24
C ASN A 99 2.99 22.76 9.42
N PHE A 100 2.60 22.04 8.40
CA PHE A 100 1.46 22.39 7.57
C PHE A 100 0.24 21.57 7.98
N ILE A 101 -0.85 22.26 8.30
CA ILE A 101 -2.14 21.64 8.61
C ILE A 101 -3.07 21.89 7.44
N PRO A 102 -3.44 20.86 6.66
CA PRO A 102 -4.34 21.01 5.54
C PRO A 102 -5.69 21.59 5.95
N LYS A 103 -6.27 22.39 5.09
CA LYS A 103 -7.56 23.07 5.32
C LYS A 103 -8.71 22.11 5.60
N LYS A 104 -8.61 20.86 5.10
CA LYS A 104 -9.58 19.80 5.41
C LYS A 104 -9.71 19.48 6.91
N PHE A 105 -8.72 19.84 7.73
CA PHE A 105 -8.75 19.65 9.18
C PHE A 105 -9.14 20.91 9.95
N THR A 106 -9.18 22.08 9.27
CA THR A 106 -9.46 23.38 9.89
C THR A 106 -10.73 24.04 9.40
N LYS A 107 -11.30 23.57 8.28
CA LYS A 107 -12.54 24.04 7.67
C LYS A 107 -13.65 23.01 7.75
N LYS A 108 -14.91 23.44 7.72
CA LYS A 108 -16.04 22.52 7.51
C LYS A 108 -15.97 21.92 6.11
N LYS A 109 -16.37 20.66 5.97
CA LYS A 109 -16.32 19.92 4.69
C LYS A 109 -17.03 20.66 3.54
N SER A 110 -18.15 21.34 3.84
CA SER A 110 -18.92 22.13 2.87
C SER A 110 -18.19 23.40 2.37
N GLU A 111 -17.18 23.85 3.10
CA GLU A 111 -16.43 25.09 2.79
C GLU A 111 -15.12 24.79 2.05
N ILE A 112 -14.78 23.53 1.83
CA ILE A 112 -13.55 23.12 1.16
C ILE A 112 -13.75 23.19 -0.34
N THR A 113 -13.02 24.10 -0.99
CA THR A 113 -13.02 24.28 -2.44
C THR A 113 -11.99 23.36 -3.12
N ASN A 114 -12.10 23.20 -4.46
CA ASN A 114 -11.07 22.48 -5.22
C ASN A 114 -9.71 23.21 -5.19
N LYS A 115 -9.73 24.55 -5.06
CA LYS A 115 -8.48 25.33 -4.85
C LYS A 115 -7.82 24.99 -3.51
N ASP A 116 -8.63 24.82 -2.46
CA ASP A 116 -8.13 24.41 -1.14
C ASP A 116 -7.50 23.02 -1.20
N LYS A 117 -8.16 22.06 -1.87
CA LYS A 117 -7.62 20.68 -2.01
C LYS A 117 -6.27 20.67 -2.73
N ARG A 118 -6.15 21.41 -3.84
CA ARG A 118 -4.90 21.52 -4.58
C ARG A 118 -3.80 22.20 -3.77
N PHE A 119 -4.15 23.24 -3.03
CA PHE A 119 -3.21 23.92 -2.14
C PHE A 119 -2.74 22.99 -1.03
N ASP A 120 -3.63 22.23 -0.41
CA ASP A 120 -3.31 21.26 0.64
C ASP A 120 -2.36 20.18 0.11
N GLN A 121 -2.62 19.63 -1.07
CA GLN A 121 -1.78 18.61 -1.69
C GLN A 121 -0.35 19.13 -1.92
N ILE A 122 -0.20 20.29 -2.54
CA ILE A 122 1.12 20.86 -2.88
C ILE A 122 1.94 21.20 -1.62
N ASN A 123 1.29 21.59 -0.52
CA ASN A 123 2.00 22.05 0.67
C ASN A 123 2.17 20.97 1.75
N PHE A 124 1.41 19.87 1.66
CA PHE A 124 1.43 18.83 2.66
C PHE A 124 2.48 17.75 2.37
N GLU A 125 2.62 17.36 1.12
CA GLU A 125 3.54 16.33 0.68
C GLU A 125 4.89 16.96 0.26
N LYS A 126 5.97 16.34 0.67
CA LYS A 126 7.29 16.67 0.13
C LYS A 126 7.44 15.99 -1.22
N PRO A 127 8.12 16.64 -2.20
CA PRO A 127 8.20 16.13 -3.57
C PRO A 127 8.98 14.81 -3.72
N GLU A 128 9.86 14.52 -2.78
CA GLU A 128 10.72 13.34 -2.84
C GLU A 128 10.85 12.66 -1.48
N ILE A 129 10.79 11.33 -1.51
CA ILE A 129 11.12 10.48 -0.36
C ILE A 129 12.31 9.62 -0.74
N ASN A 130 13.31 9.60 0.13
CA ASN A 130 14.37 8.62 0.05
C ASN A 130 14.14 7.53 1.11
N ILE A 131 13.54 6.41 0.69
CA ILE A 131 13.27 5.28 1.55
C ILE A 131 14.26 4.17 1.24
N PRO A 132 15.00 3.67 2.22
CA PRO A 132 15.89 2.54 2.01
C PRO A 132 15.11 1.30 1.56
N LEU A 133 15.54 0.69 0.46
CA LEU A 133 14.87 -0.47 -0.13
C LEU A 133 14.76 -1.65 0.86
N TYR A 134 15.75 -1.82 1.76
CA TYR A 134 15.74 -2.88 2.76
C TYR A 134 14.53 -2.80 3.70
N THR A 135 14.02 -1.59 4.00
CA THR A 135 12.85 -1.42 4.88
C THR A 135 11.58 -1.97 4.23
N LEU A 136 11.42 -1.76 2.92
CA LEU A 136 10.34 -2.37 2.16
C LEU A 136 10.49 -3.89 2.11
N PHE A 137 11.71 -4.36 1.94
CA PHE A 137 12.02 -5.78 1.92
C PHE A 137 11.68 -6.46 3.25
N GLU A 138 12.04 -5.86 4.39
CA GLU A 138 11.69 -6.35 5.73
C GLU A 138 10.17 -6.52 5.90
N TYR A 139 9.39 -5.57 5.41
CA TYR A 139 7.92 -5.67 5.46
C TYR A 139 7.39 -6.92 4.72
N TYR A 140 7.92 -7.22 3.54
CA TYR A 140 7.50 -8.40 2.80
C TYR A 140 8.01 -9.70 3.43
N LEU A 141 9.19 -9.69 4.04
CA LEU A 141 9.68 -10.83 4.82
C LEU A 141 8.76 -11.15 6.02
N GLU A 142 8.23 -10.13 6.70
CA GLU A 142 7.26 -10.33 7.79
C GLU A 142 5.95 -10.98 7.30
N LYS A 143 5.58 -10.77 6.04
CA LYS A 143 4.46 -11.46 5.36
C LYS A 143 4.84 -12.86 4.86
N ASN A 144 6.05 -13.35 5.15
CA ASN A 144 6.64 -14.53 4.53
C ASN A 144 6.63 -14.48 3.00
N CYS A 145 6.76 -13.27 2.44
CA CYS A 145 6.74 -13.02 1.02
C CYS A 145 8.15 -12.70 0.55
N TYR A 146 8.76 -13.63 -0.21
CA TYR A 146 10.14 -13.54 -0.70
C TYR A 146 10.22 -13.13 -2.17
N TYR A 147 9.09 -13.06 -2.85
CA TYR A 147 9.01 -12.79 -4.28
C TYR A 147 7.97 -11.72 -4.56
N ILE A 148 8.36 -10.80 -5.44
CA ILE A 148 7.46 -9.78 -5.98
C ILE A 148 7.44 -9.98 -7.50
N GLN A 149 6.24 -10.21 -8.06
CA GLN A 149 6.01 -10.28 -9.49
C GLN A 149 5.59 -8.91 -10.00
N LEU A 150 6.36 -8.36 -10.92
CA LEU A 150 6.06 -7.11 -11.62
C LEU A 150 5.68 -7.38 -13.07
N GLU A 151 4.74 -6.60 -13.61
CA GLU A 151 4.51 -6.49 -15.05
C GLU A 151 5.57 -5.55 -15.65
N ASN A 152 6.24 -5.99 -16.72
CA ASN A 152 7.15 -5.17 -17.52
C ASN A 152 6.39 -4.51 -18.66
#